data_908bcc3b7d5b066a037d58ed016b3640
#
_entry.id   908bcc3b7d5b066a037d58ed016b3640
#
_cell.length_a   1.000
_cell.length_b   1.000
_cell.length_c   1.000
_cell.angle_alpha   90.00
_cell.angle_beta   90.00
_cell.angle_gamma   90.00
#
_symmetry.space_group_name_H-M   'P 1'
#
loop_
_entity.id
_entity.type
_entity.pdbx_description
1 polymer ?
#
loop_
_entity_poly.entity_id
_entity_poly.type
_entity_poly.pdbx_seq_one_letter_code
_entity_poly.pdbx_strand_id
1 'polypeptide(L)'
;MEKLSALRSWQGRTESIEDLITSAPMRALSATLDRNDADPTHGTELPPLWHWLYFLPHHAQSEIGVDGHAKRGGFLPPVPLPRRMWAGGRLHWHAPLKVGDAVKRTSTILSVTHKTGRTGDLLFVVVKHDIHNASGLCVSEEHDIVY
;
A
#
# COMPACT_ATOMS: atom_id res chain seq x y z
N MET A 1 -6.41 8.29 -26.14
CA MET A 1 -4.95 8.45 -25.92
C MET A 1 -4.61 9.67 -25.07
N GLU A 2 -5.09 10.85 -25.43
CA GLU A 2 -4.77 12.11 -24.72
C GLU A 2 -5.13 12.11 -23.22
N LYS A 3 -6.27 11.51 -22.84
CA LYS A 3 -6.71 11.40 -21.44
C LYS A 3 -5.79 10.51 -20.57
N LEU A 4 -5.21 9.45 -21.12
CA LEU A 4 -4.31 8.57 -20.36
C LEU A 4 -2.91 9.18 -20.20
N SER A 5 -2.43 9.91 -21.21
CA SER A 5 -1.14 10.63 -21.12
C SER A 5 -1.17 11.77 -20.11
N ALA A 6 -2.32 12.44 -19.95
CA ALA A 6 -2.51 13.50 -18.96
C ALA A 6 -2.33 12.98 -17.51
N LEU A 7 -2.55 11.68 -17.26
CA LEU A 7 -2.39 11.09 -15.92
C LEU A 7 -0.93 11.02 -15.44
N ARG A 8 0.05 11.26 -16.34
CA ARG A 8 1.47 11.41 -15.95
C ARG A 8 1.71 12.56 -14.98
N SER A 9 0.85 13.58 -14.98
CA SER A 9 0.93 14.69 -14.01
C SER A 9 0.73 14.27 -12.56
N TRP A 10 0.30 13.03 -12.33
CA TRP A 10 0.17 12.44 -10.99
C TRP A 10 1.49 11.92 -10.43
N GLN A 11 2.53 11.78 -11.25
CA GLN A 11 3.87 11.41 -10.77
C GLN A 11 4.40 12.45 -9.78
N GLY A 12 5.08 11.97 -8.75
CA GLY A 12 5.61 12.79 -7.68
C GLY A 12 4.59 13.14 -6.58
N ARG A 13 3.31 12.80 -6.73
CA ARG A 13 2.34 12.97 -5.65
C ARG A 13 2.71 12.12 -4.46
N THR A 14 2.53 12.68 -3.27
CA THR A 14 2.78 12.00 -2.00
C THR A 14 1.57 12.09 -1.10
N GLU A 15 1.43 11.08 -0.23
CA GLU A 15 0.55 11.10 0.92
C GLU A 15 1.26 10.46 2.10
N SER A 16 0.81 10.75 3.32
CA SER A 16 1.34 10.11 4.53
C SER A 16 0.19 9.66 5.42
N ILE A 17 0.35 8.48 6.01
CA ILE A 17 -0.58 7.88 6.97
C ILE A 17 0.22 7.47 8.19
N GLU A 18 -0.29 7.80 9.37
CA GLU A 18 0.26 7.38 10.65
C GLU A 18 -0.56 6.23 11.22
N ASP A 19 0.10 5.33 11.95
CA ASP A 19 -0.53 4.19 12.60
C ASP A 19 0.28 3.77 13.84
N LEU A 20 -0.26 2.83 14.59
CA LEU A 20 0.40 2.19 15.72
C LEU A 20 0.45 0.68 15.47
N ILE A 21 1.62 0.08 15.59
CA ILE A 21 1.76 -1.37 15.50
C ILE A 21 1.21 -1.99 16.78
N THR A 22 -0.01 -2.51 16.70
CA THR A 22 -0.70 -3.17 17.82
C THR A 22 -0.60 -4.69 17.71
N SER A 23 -0.79 -5.40 18.81
CA SER A 23 -0.70 -6.87 18.85
C SER A 23 -1.90 -7.58 18.20
N ALA A 24 -3.07 -6.96 18.17
CA ALA A 24 -4.30 -7.61 17.73
C ALA A 24 -4.27 -8.12 16.27
N PRO A 25 -3.81 -7.34 15.27
CA PRO A 25 -3.70 -7.85 13.90
C PRO A 25 -2.73 -9.01 13.76
N MET A 26 -1.59 -8.98 14.48
CA MET A 26 -0.63 -10.10 14.49
C MET A 26 -1.26 -11.39 15.02
N ARG A 27 -1.96 -11.28 16.15
CA ARG A 27 -2.66 -12.40 16.79
C ARG A 27 -3.72 -12.99 15.86
N ALA A 28 -4.48 -12.13 15.20
CA ALA A 28 -5.51 -12.54 14.26
C ALA A 28 -4.94 -13.25 13.02
N LEU A 29 -3.85 -12.76 12.43
CA LEU A 29 -3.23 -13.40 11.27
C LEU A 29 -2.55 -14.71 11.66
N SER A 30 -1.88 -14.79 12.80
CA SER A 30 -1.31 -16.03 13.33
C SER A 30 -2.39 -17.13 13.45
N ALA A 31 -3.55 -16.78 14.04
CA ALA A 31 -4.67 -17.69 14.14
C ALA A 31 -5.26 -18.08 12.77
N THR A 32 -5.38 -17.13 11.83
CA THR A 32 -5.86 -17.39 10.47
C THR A 32 -4.96 -18.36 9.71
N LEU A 33 -3.66 -18.30 9.94
CA LEU A 33 -2.65 -19.17 9.32
C LEU A 33 -2.41 -20.48 10.10
N ASP A 34 -3.19 -20.74 11.15
CA ASP A 34 -3.04 -21.91 12.04
C ASP A 34 -1.61 -22.06 12.59
N ARG A 35 -1.00 -20.93 12.99
CA ARG A 35 0.34 -20.87 13.55
C ARG A 35 0.29 -20.96 15.07
N ASN A 36 1.31 -21.58 15.64
CA ASN A 36 1.52 -21.62 17.08
C ASN A 36 2.59 -20.61 17.51
N ASP A 37 2.34 -19.34 17.20
CA ASP A 37 3.23 -18.25 17.62
C ASP A 37 2.97 -17.90 19.09
N ALA A 38 4.02 -17.43 19.78
CA ALA A 38 3.86 -16.83 21.10
C ALA A 38 2.96 -15.58 21.01
N ASP A 39 2.21 -15.31 22.07
CA ASP A 39 1.34 -14.12 22.13
C ASP A 39 2.19 -12.84 22.02
N PRO A 40 1.93 -11.97 21.01
CA PRO A 40 2.76 -10.79 20.78
C PRO A 40 2.60 -9.76 21.90
N THR A 41 3.71 -9.31 22.44
CA THR A 41 3.82 -8.28 23.47
C THR A 41 4.57 -7.06 22.95
N HIS A 42 4.63 -5.99 23.74
CA HIS A 42 5.42 -4.80 23.39
C HIS A 42 6.87 -5.19 23.04
N GLY A 43 7.37 -4.72 21.91
CA GLY A 43 8.70 -5.04 21.38
C GLY A 43 8.78 -6.31 20.54
N THR A 44 7.72 -7.11 20.44
CA THR A 44 7.67 -8.26 19.50
C THR A 44 7.82 -7.77 18.07
N GLU A 45 8.76 -8.34 17.34
CA GLU A 45 9.03 -7.98 15.95
C GLU A 45 7.93 -8.47 15.01
N LEU A 46 7.54 -7.60 14.09
CA LEU A 46 6.59 -7.90 13.05
C LEU A 46 7.25 -8.77 11.97
N PRO A 47 6.71 -9.94 11.63
CA PRO A 47 7.24 -10.75 10.53
C PRO A 47 7.22 -9.98 9.20
N PRO A 48 8.13 -10.25 8.26
CA PRO A 48 8.10 -9.66 6.93
C PRO A 48 6.73 -9.81 6.26
N LEU A 49 6.27 -8.78 5.56
CA LEU A 49 4.95 -8.61 4.92
C LEU A 49 3.78 -8.36 5.87
N TRP A 50 3.91 -8.60 7.16
CA TRP A 50 2.80 -8.37 8.11
C TRP A 50 2.50 -6.89 8.34
N HIS A 51 3.35 -5.96 7.87
CA HIS A 51 3.05 -4.53 7.82
C HIS A 51 1.80 -4.22 6.97
N TRP A 52 1.38 -5.13 6.07
CA TRP A 52 0.13 -5.02 5.32
C TRP A 52 -1.14 -5.12 6.18
N LEU A 53 -1.03 -5.57 7.43
CA LEU A 53 -2.12 -5.58 8.41
C LEU A 53 -2.45 -4.19 8.97
N TYR A 54 -1.58 -3.21 8.73
CA TYR A 54 -1.65 -1.86 9.28
C TYR A 54 -1.86 -0.84 8.16
N PHE A 55 -2.02 0.43 8.53
CA PHE A 55 -2.30 1.51 7.59
C PHE A 55 -3.57 1.27 6.77
N LEU A 56 -4.57 0.63 7.37
CA LEU A 56 -5.82 0.32 6.69
C LEU A 56 -6.56 1.62 6.34
N PRO A 57 -7.07 1.74 5.09
CA PRO A 57 -7.81 2.92 4.68
C PRO A 57 -9.18 2.98 5.38
N HIS A 58 -9.58 4.17 5.81
CA HIS A 58 -10.89 4.44 6.38
C HIS A 58 -11.63 5.42 5.49
N HIS A 59 -12.69 4.95 4.84
CA HIS A 59 -13.53 5.77 3.97
C HIS A 59 -15.01 5.59 4.36
N ALA A 60 -15.78 6.68 4.29
CA ALA A 60 -17.22 6.60 4.44
C ALA A 60 -17.81 5.69 3.34
N GLN A 61 -18.91 5.00 3.63
CA GLN A 61 -19.59 4.13 2.66
C GLN A 61 -19.91 4.86 1.34
N SER A 62 -20.26 6.13 1.43
CA SER A 62 -20.52 7.00 0.26
C SER A 62 -19.29 7.30 -0.60
N GLU A 63 -18.08 7.07 -0.08
CA GLU A 63 -16.80 7.29 -0.75
C GLU A 63 -16.23 6.01 -1.37
N ILE A 64 -16.89 4.88 -1.16
CA ILE A 64 -16.49 3.58 -1.72
C ILE A 64 -17.03 3.45 -3.15
N GLY A 65 -16.17 3.00 -4.05
CA GLY A 65 -16.52 2.66 -5.43
C GLY A 65 -17.14 1.28 -5.57
N VAL A 66 -17.62 0.94 -6.76
CA VAL A 66 -18.26 -0.34 -7.05
C VAL A 66 -17.32 -1.55 -6.89
N ASP A 67 -16.01 -1.31 -6.92
CA ASP A 67 -14.96 -2.32 -6.75
C ASP A 67 -14.53 -2.50 -5.27
N GLY A 68 -15.22 -1.86 -4.34
CA GLY A 68 -14.93 -1.94 -2.89
C GLY A 68 -13.76 -1.09 -2.42
N HIS A 69 -13.11 -0.34 -3.31
CA HIS A 69 -12.05 0.60 -2.96
C HIS A 69 -12.58 2.04 -2.88
N ALA A 70 -11.81 2.95 -2.29
CA ALA A 70 -12.10 4.38 -2.37
C ALA A 70 -12.30 4.82 -3.82
N LYS A 71 -13.24 5.74 -4.04
CA LYS A 71 -13.45 6.35 -5.36
C LYS A 71 -12.15 6.90 -5.91
N ARG A 72 -11.97 6.79 -7.21
CA ARG A 72 -10.75 7.20 -7.91
C ARG A 72 -10.58 8.71 -7.93
N GLY A 73 -9.33 9.17 -8.01
CA GLY A 73 -9.01 10.61 -8.07
C GLY A 73 -8.59 11.23 -6.73
N GLY A 74 -8.45 10.40 -5.67
CA GLY A 74 -7.78 10.77 -4.44
C GLY A 74 -6.25 10.80 -4.59
N PHE A 75 -5.52 9.92 -3.91
CA PHE A 75 -4.08 9.77 -4.09
C PHE A 75 -3.74 9.16 -5.46
N LEU A 76 -4.38 8.05 -5.82
CA LEU A 76 -4.18 7.40 -7.12
C LEU A 76 -4.92 8.13 -8.24
N PRO A 77 -4.38 8.12 -9.48
CA PRO A 77 -4.98 8.81 -10.62
C PRO A 77 -6.39 8.28 -10.96
N PRO A 78 -7.28 9.16 -11.50
CA PRO A 78 -8.63 8.77 -11.90
C PRO A 78 -8.63 8.01 -13.24
N VAL A 79 -8.03 6.81 -13.22
CA VAL A 79 -7.88 5.97 -14.41
C VAL A 79 -9.26 5.51 -14.90
N PRO A 80 -9.63 5.76 -16.18
CA PRO A 80 -10.95 5.41 -16.72
C PRO A 80 -11.06 3.94 -17.15
N LEU A 81 -10.08 3.08 -16.82
CA LEU A 81 -10.11 1.65 -17.11
C LEU A 81 -10.83 0.89 -15.98
N PRO A 82 -11.66 -0.12 -16.29
CA PRO A 82 -12.58 -0.70 -15.32
C PRO A 82 -11.92 -1.54 -14.23
N ARG A 83 -10.80 -2.18 -14.55
CA ARG A 83 -10.12 -3.13 -13.66
C ARG A 83 -8.92 -2.48 -12.99
N ARG A 84 -8.60 -2.95 -11.77
CA ARG A 84 -7.39 -2.59 -11.04
C ARG A 84 -6.85 -3.85 -10.38
N MET A 85 -5.58 -4.16 -10.61
CA MET A 85 -4.93 -5.37 -10.09
C MET A 85 -3.52 -5.05 -9.58
N TRP A 86 -3.06 -5.85 -8.63
CA TRP A 86 -1.67 -5.93 -8.26
C TRP A 86 -0.90 -6.62 -9.38
N ALA A 87 0.18 -6.00 -9.88
CA ALA A 87 1.00 -6.53 -10.95
C ALA A 87 2.35 -7.06 -10.47
N GLY A 88 2.86 -6.52 -9.38
CA GLY A 88 4.13 -6.93 -8.79
C GLY A 88 4.54 -6.01 -7.65
N GLY A 89 5.64 -6.36 -6.99
CA GLY A 89 6.18 -5.55 -5.91
C GLY A 89 7.64 -5.88 -5.62
N ARG A 90 8.31 -4.95 -4.95
CA ARG A 90 9.70 -5.07 -4.47
C ARG A 90 9.74 -4.53 -3.06
N LEU A 91 10.32 -5.28 -2.15
CA LEU A 91 10.39 -4.91 -0.74
C LEU A 91 11.82 -4.99 -0.23
N HIS A 92 12.18 -4.01 0.60
CA HIS A 92 13.44 -3.99 1.34
C HIS A 92 13.15 -3.74 2.82
N TRP A 93 13.62 -4.62 3.68
CA TRP A 93 13.57 -4.48 5.12
C TRP A 93 14.91 -3.93 5.61
N HIS A 94 14.87 -2.73 6.20
CA HIS A 94 16.04 -2.03 6.73
C HIS A 94 16.19 -2.24 8.24
N ALA A 95 15.04 -2.30 8.93
CA ALA A 95 14.94 -2.55 10.35
C ALA A 95 13.58 -3.18 10.68
N PRO A 96 13.46 -3.96 11.77
CA PRO A 96 12.19 -4.54 12.16
C PRO A 96 11.22 -3.47 12.66
N LEU A 97 9.95 -3.62 12.30
CA LEU A 97 8.83 -2.97 12.97
C LEU A 97 8.44 -3.79 14.18
N LYS A 98 8.05 -3.15 15.29
CA LYS A 98 7.75 -3.82 16.56
C LYS A 98 6.41 -3.40 17.12
N VAL A 99 5.76 -4.29 17.84
CA VAL A 99 4.56 -3.96 18.61
C VAL A 99 4.88 -2.82 19.58
N GLY A 100 4.08 -1.77 19.54
CA GLY A 100 4.26 -0.52 20.28
C GLY A 100 4.90 0.62 19.47
N ASP A 101 5.41 0.34 18.26
CA ASP A 101 5.95 1.39 17.40
C ASP A 101 4.84 2.31 16.88
N ALA A 102 5.00 3.61 17.09
CA ALA A 102 4.33 4.62 16.30
C ALA A 102 5.02 4.73 14.95
N VAL A 103 4.27 4.56 13.86
CA VAL A 103 4.80 4.42 12.52
C VAL A 103 4.15 5.40 11.54
N LYS A 104 4.92 5.80 10.53
CA LYS A 104 4.46 6.65 9.44
C LYS A 104 4.80 6.01 8.11
N ARG A 105 3.79 5.80 7.27
CA ARG A 105 3.97 5.41 5.88
C ARG A 105 3.85 6.63 4.98
N THR A 106 4.89 6.92 4.21
CA THR A 106 4.86 7.92 3.14
C THR A 106 4.79 7.19 1.81
N SER A 107 3.77 7.46 1.04
CA SER A 107 3.53 6.88 -0.28
C SER A 107 3.82 7.92 -1.36
N THR A 108 4.54 7.53 -2.41
CA THR A 108 4.91 8.40 -3.54
C THR A 108 4.61 7.69 -4.85
N ILE A 109 3.90 8.34 -5.77
CA ILE A 109 3.72 7.83 -7.12
C ILE A 109 5.02 8.04 -7.90
N LEU A 110 5.76 6.95 -8.15
CA LEU A 110 7.03 7.00 -8.87
C LEU A 110 6.83 7.14 -10.37
N SER A 111 5.87 6.42 -10.94
CA SER A 111 5.62 6.45 -12.37
C SER A 111 4.16 6.18 -12.72
N VAL A 112 3.74 6.75 -13.84
CA VAL A 112 2.46 6.47 -14.50
C VAL A 112 2.76 6.20 -15.98
N THR A 113 2.60 4.95 -16.42
CA THR A 113 3.00 4.50 -17.74
C THR A 113 1.84 3.86 -18.50
N HIS A 114 1.47 4.44 -19.61
CA HIS A 114 0.51 3.86 -20.55
C HIS A 114 1.20 2.90 -21.51
N LYS A 115 0.59 1.73 -21.72
CA LYS A 115 0.99 0.74 -22.71
C LYS A 115 -0.22 0.28 -23.51
N THR A 116 -0.06 0.07 -24.80
CA THR A 116 -1.07 -0.54 -25.64
C THR A 116 -0.71 -2.00 -25.89
N GLY A 117 -1.55 -2.89 -25.42
CA GLY A 117 -1.42 -4.33 -25.60
C GLY A 117 -2.36 -4.88 -26.67
N ARG A 118 -2.28 -6.18 -26.95
CA ARG A 118 -3.17 -6.86 -27.92
C ARG A 118 -4.64 -6.80 -27.53
N THR A 119 -4.94 -6.73 -26.24
CA THR A 119 -6.31 -6.75 -25.68
C THR A 119 -6.82 -5.36 -25.28
N GLY A 120 -6.06 -4.31 -25.57
CA GLY A 120 -6.43 -2.93 -25.25
C GLY A 120 -5.36 -2.14 -24.51
N ASP A 121 -5.79 -1.00 -23.98
CA ASP A 121 -4.92 -0.11 -23.21
C ASP A 121 -4.70 -0.62 -21.79
N LEU A 122 -3.47 -0.48 -21.31
CA LEU A 122 -3.07 -0.75 -19.94
C LEU A 122 -2.40 0.50 -19.36
N LEU A 123 -2.68 0.80 -18.11
CA LEU A 123 -1.98 1.85 -17.38
C LEU A 123 -1.30 1.24 -16.14
N PHE A 124 0.00 1.42 -16.05
CA PHE A 124 0.79 1.00 -14.89
C PHE A 124 1.06 2.21 -14.00
N VAL A 125 0.82 2.03 -12.71
CA VAL A 125 1.17 3.01 -11.67
C VAL A 125 2.10 2.32 -10.68
N VAL A 126 3.30 2.85 -10.50
CA VAL A 126 4.24 2.38 -9.49
C VAL A 126 4.17 3.32 -8.30
N VAL A 127 3.85 2.77 -7.13
CA VAL A 127 3.80 3.52 -5.86
C VAL A 127 4.90 3.00 -4.96
N LYS A 128 5.73 3.91 -4.45
CA LYS A 128 6.69 3.61 -3.39
C LYS A 128 6.08 3.93 -2.03
N HIS A 129 6.21 3.02 -1.09
CA HIS A 129 5.85 3.19 0.31
C HIS A 129 7.10 3.09 1.17
N ASP A 130 7.43 4.14 1.90
CA ASP A 130 8.49 4.14 2.91
C ASP A 130 7.86 4.20 4.29
N ILE A 131 8.15 3.21 5.14
CA ILE A 131 7.62 3.09 6.50
C ILE A 131 8.74 3.40 7.49
N HIS A 132 8.49 4.38 8.34
CA HIS A 132 9.41 4.82 9.39
C HIS A 132 8.79 4.61 10.76
N ASN A 133 9.64 4.29 11.74
CA ASN A 133 9.38 4.45 13.16
C ASN A 133 10.26 5.55 13.76
N ALA A 134 10.30 5.69 15.08
CA ALA A 134 11.12 6.69 15.77
C ALA A 134 12.63 6.55 15.50
N SER A 135 13.11 5.36 15.12
CA SER A 135 14.53 5.07 14.85
C SER A 135 14.91 5.31 13.38
N GLY A 136 13.96 5.49 12.48
CA GLY A 136 14.21 5.75 11.07
C GLY A 136 13.44 4.84 10.12
N LEU A 137 13.98 4.68 8.89
CA LEU A 137 13.37 3.86 7.84
C LEU A 137 13.44 2.36 8.19
N CYS A 138 12.28 1.72 8.21
CA CYS A 138 12.16 0.29 8.50
C CYS A 138 11.89 -0.54 7.26
N VAL A 139 10.97 -0.09 6.40
CA VAL A 139 10.56 -0.83 5.19
C VAL A 139 10.44 0.13 4.03
N SER A 140 10.97 -0.28 2.86
CA SER A 140 10.68 0.35 1.57
C SER A 140 10.00 -0.69 0.68
N GLU A 141 8.87 -0.33 0.11
CA GLU A 141 8.08 -1.18 -0.78
C GLU A 141 7.74 -0.42 -2.05
N GLU A 142 7.92 -1.05 -3.21
CA GLU A 142 7.34 -0.59 -4.46
C GLU A 142 6.19 -1.51 -4.84
N HIS A 143 5.05 -0.91 -5.15
CA HIS A 143 3.81 -1.59 -5.49
C HIS A 143 3.45 -1.22 -6.94
N ASP A 144 3.44 -2.21 -7.82
CA ASP A 144 3.05 -2.06 -9.22
C ASP A 144 1.57 -2.35 -9.37
N ILE A 145 0.80 -1.33 -9.73
CA ILE A 145 -0.65 -1.42 -9.97
C ILE A 145 -0.87 -1.37 -11.48
N VAL A 146 -1.71 -2.25 -12.00
CA VAL A 146 -2.15 -2.24 -13.41
C VAL A 146 -3.66 -2.03 -13.51
N TYR A 147 -4.03 -1.20 -14.44
CA TYR A 147 -5.41 -0.91 -14.82
C TYR A 147 -5.67 -1.38 -16.25
#